data_6ba7260f91e0af7cc7131db1c74e8945
#
_entry.id   6ba7260f91e0af7cc7131db1c74e8945
#
_cell.length_a   1.000
_cell.length_b   1.000
_cell.length_c   1.000
_cell.angle_alpha   90.00
_cell.angle_beta   90.00
_cell.angle_gamma   90.00
#
_symmetry.space_group_name_H-M   'P 1'
#
loop_
_entity.id
_entity.type
_entity.pdbx_description
1 polymer ?
#
loop_
_entity_poly.entity_id
_entity_poly.type
_entity_poly.pdbx_seq_one_letter_code
_entity_poly.pdbx_strand_id
1 'polypeptide(L)'
;MTNDGSVFVYDFAQVEKFAKEQSVGAINKNAYSIEKKSPWLSGFLSFCIPGLGQFYNGENRKGWIDLATSLGGFTGMYAGAYMVLRGAEYEYYYGEPKDGMVITGTVLMLAGMGTMLANGIHSIVDAAKSSNRINVENGFVMYQFNDRCAFGMQPSIAYECPQYLQGSKPELSAGMNFKLTF
;
A
#
# COMPACT_ATOMS: atom_id res chain seq x y z
N MET A 1 6.13 -46.26 18.55
CA MET A 1 6.06 -47.71 18.78
C MET A 1 4.65 -48.14 18.47
N THR A 2 4.43 -48.79 17.36
CA THR A 2 3.15 -49.47 17.10
C THR A 2 3.16 -50.77 17.86
N ASN A 3 2.00 -51.22 18.34
CA ASN A 3 1.84 -52.40 19.20
C ASN A 3 2.24 -53.73 18.55
N ASP A 4 2.70 -53.73 17.33
CA ASP A 4 3.11 -54.91 16.53
C ASP A 4 4.64 -55.05 16.35
N GLY A 5 5.40 -54.17 16.96
CA GLY A 5 6.89 -54.24 16.92
C GLY A 5 7.50 -53.94 15.55
N SER A 6 6.74 -53.44 14.57
CA SER A 6 7.26 -53.05 13.27
C SER A 6 8.10 -51.81 13.38
N VAL A 7 9.37 -51.90 12.97
CA VAL A 7 10.27 -50.73 12.88
C VAL A 7 10.11 -50.12 11.49
N PHE A 8 9.53 -48.92 11.41
CA PHE A 8 9.53 -48.19 10.16
C PHE A 8 10.91 -47.63 9.88
N VAL A 9 11.59 -48.22 8.92
CA VAL A 9 12.85 -47.67 8.38
C VAL A 9 12.45 -46.59 7.37
N TYR A 10 12.54 -45.34 7.75
CA TYR A 10 12.38 -44.24 6.80
C TYR A 10 13.66 -44.12 5.98
N ASP A 11 13.53 -44.12 4.67
CA ASP A 11 14.63 -43.79 3.79
C ASP A 11 15.00 -42.29 4.00
N PHE A 12 16.24 -42.08 4.45
CA PHE A 12 16.75 -40.73 4.74
C PHE A 12 16.57 -39.77 3.57
N ALA A 13 16.67 -40.26 2.33
CA ALA A 13 16.45 -39.46 1.13
C ALA A 13 15.01 -38.99 1.01
N GLN A 14 14.02 -39.77 1.43
CA GLN A 14 12.63 -39.38 1.44
C GLN A 14 12.33 -38.37 2.55
N VAL A 15 12.91 -38.55 3.73
CA VAL A 15 12.76 -37.60 4.85
C VAL A 15 13.40 -36.26 4.51
N GLU A 16 14.57 -36.26 3.88
CA GLU A 16 15.25 -35.05 3.43
C GLU A 16 14.45 -34.31 2.35
N LYS A 17 13.88 -35.04 1.39
CA LYS A 17 13.03 -34.50 0.37
C LYS A 17 11.75 -33.87 0.95
N PHE A 18 11.10 -34.56 1.91
CA PHE A 18 9.91 -34.09 2.60
C PHE A 18 10.20 -32.84 3.47
N ALA A 19 11.33 -32.84 4.18
CA ALA A 19 11.78 -31.72 4.98
C ALA A 19 12.11 -30.50 4.09
N LYS A 20 12.73 -30.74 2.94
CA LYS A 20 13.05 -29.69 1.97
C LYS A 20 11.80 -29.11 1.29
N GLU A 21 10.84 -29.96 0.92
CA GLU A 21 9.55 -29.51 0.38
C GLU A 21 8.71 -28.75 1.41
N GLN A 22 8.68 -29.19 2.66
CA GLN A 22 8.01 -28.48 3.74
C GLN A 22 8.73 -27.18 4.12
N SER A 23 10.05 -27.17 4.20
CA SER A 23 10.82 -25.96 4.54
C SER A 23 10.72 -24.91 3.43
N VAL A 24 10.82 -25.29 2.17
CA VAL A 24 10.64 -24.38 1.03
C VAL A 24 9.19 -23.91 0.92
N GLY A 25 8.22 -24.76 1.18
CA GLY A 25 6.80 -24.40 1.21
C GLY A 25 6.43 -23.53 2.41
N ALA A 26 7.02 -23.78 3.58
CA ALA A 26 6.80 -22.99 4.79
C ALA A 26 7.53 -21.64 4.74
N ILE A 27 8.75 -21.60 4.22
CA ILE A 27 9.50 -20.35 4.01
C ILE A 27 8.80 -19.46 2.97
N ASN A 28 8.25 -20.05 1.91
CA ASN A 28 7.52 -19.28 0.88
C ASN A 28 6.11 -18.85 1.29
N LYS A 29 5.49 -19.53 2.26
CA LYS A 29 4.11 -19.18 2.69
C LYS A 29 4.05 -18.29 3.93
N ASN A 30 5.11 -18.24 4.74
CA ASN A 30 5.10 -17.52 6.02
C ASN A 30 6.25 -16.52 6.20
N ALA A 31 7.15 -16.39 5.25
CA ALA A 31 7.99 -15.22 5.18
C ALA A 31 7.16 -14.05 4.61
N TYR A 32 6.12 -13.64 5.33
CA TYR A 32 5.69 -12.27 5.25
C TYR A 32 6.89 -11.45 5.77
N SER A 33 7.78 -11.08 4.88
CA SER A 33 8.67 -9.97 5.16
C SER A 33 7.74 -8.78 5.38
N ILE A 34 7.45 -8.48 6.65
CA ILE A 34 6.74 -7.27 7.02
C ILE A 34 7.62 -6.12 6.54
N GLU A 35 7.35 -5.66 5.34
CA GLU A 35 8.15 -4.63 4.70
C GLU A 35 7.71 -3.28 5.24
N LYS A 36 8.66 -2.51 5.74
CA LYS A 36 8.41 -1.15 6.19
C LYS A 36 7.90 -0.31 5.05
N LYS A 37 6.72 0.26 5.18
CA LYS A 37 6.15 1.18 4.20
C LYS A 37 6.80 2.55 4.28
N SER A 38 7.15 3.13 3.13
CA SER A 38 7.70 4.48 3.07
C SER A 38 6.58 5.51 2.95
N PRO A 39 6.39 6.39 3.95
CA PRO A 39 5.35 7.44 3.91
C PRO A 39 5.57 8.42 2.77
N TRP A 40 6.85 8.74 2.49
CA TRP A 40 7.21 9.62 1.38
C TRP A 40 6.83 9.02 0.02
N LEU A 41 7.19 7.75 -0.19
CA LEU A 41 6.85 7.05 -1.45
C LEU A 41 5.34 6.92 -1.62
N SER A 42 4.62 6.60 -0.55
CA SER A 42 3.16 6.51 -0.57
C SER A 42 2.50 7.85 -0.93
N GLY A 43 2.96 8.95 -0.32
CA GLY A 43 2.50 10.30 -0.64
C GLY A 43 2.83 10.71 -2.08
N PHE A 44 4.06 10.41 -2.53
CA PHE A 44 4.49 10.71 -3.91
C PHE A 44 3.68 9.93 -4.96
N LEU A 45 3.39 8.66 -4.71
CA LEU A 45 2.54 7.87 -5.60
C LEU A 45 1.13 8.46 -5.70
N SER A 46 0.55 8.90 -4.58
CA SER A 46 -0.76 9.56 -4.57
C SER A 46 -0.73 10.96 -5.19
N PHE A 47 0.42 11.65 -5.19
CA PHE A 47 0.61 12.90 -5.93
C PHE A 47 0.57 12.67 -7.45
N CYS A 48 1.20 11.61 -7.94
CA CYS A 48 1.18 11.26 -9.36
C CYS A 48 -0.21 10.85 -9.83
N ILE A 49 -0.85 9.94 -9.09
CA ILE A 49 -2.22 9.48 -9.36
C ILE A 49 -2.91 9.27 -8.01
N PRO A 50 -3.98 10.03 -7.72
CA PRO A 50 -4.74 9.87 -6.48
C PRO A 50 -5.20 8.42 -6.29
N GLY A 51 -4.88 7.84 -5.13
CA GLY A 51 -5.18 6.45 -4.81
C GLY A 51 -4.01 5.48 -4.95
N LEU A 52 -2.95 5.79 -5.72
CA LEU A 52 -1.81 4.86 -5.86
C LEU A 52 -1.06 4.61 -4.56
N GLY A 53 -0.93 5.62 -3.71
CA GLY A 53 -0.31 5.45 -2.40
C GLY A 53 -1.11 4.53 -1.47
N GLN A 54 -2.43 4.54 -1.56
CA GLN A 54 -3.30 3.62 -0.84
C GLN A 54 -3.13 2.19 -1.34
N PHE A 55 -3.01 1.98 -2.67
CA PHE A 55 -2.69 0.65 -3.22
C PHE A 55 -1.32 0.16 -2.75
N TYR A 56 -0.30 1.02 -2.73
CA TYR A 56 1.02 0.69 -2.18
C TYR A 56 0.93 0.27 -0.70
N ASN A 57 0.06 0.90 0.07
CA ASN A 57 -0.19 0.56 1.47
C ASN A 57 -1.02 -0.73 1.65
N GLY A 58 -1.65 -1.25 0.60
CA GLY A 58 -2.57 -2.38 0.66
C GLY A 58 -4.01 -1.99 1.00
N GLU A 59 -4.33 -0.69 1.07
CA GLU A 59 -5.66 -0.17 1.34
C GLU A 59 -6.48 -0.03 0.05
N ASN A 60 -6.68 -1.15 -0.66
CA ASN A 60 -7.28 -1.18 -2.00
C ASN A 60 -8.64 -0.46 -2.08
N ARG A 61 -9.49 -0.60 -1.05
CA ARG A 61 -10.81 0.06 -1.04
C ARG A 61 -10.69 1.59 -1.09
N LYS A 62 -9.77 2.16 -0.31
CA LYS A 62 -9.52 3.60 -0.33
C LYS A 62 -8.92 4.04 -1.67
N GLY A 63 -7.95 3.27 -2.18
CA GLY A 63 -7.32 3.54 -3.47
C GLY A 63 -8.35 3.63 -4.60
N TRP A 64 -9.30 2.71 -4.68
CA TRP A 64 -10.37 2.76 -5.67
C TRP A 64 -11.32 3.94 -5.48
N ILE A 65 -11.66 4.32 -4.25
CA ILE A 65 -12.51 5.48 -3.97
C ILE A 65 -11.82 6.77 -4.43
N ASP A 66 -10.55 6.97 -4.09
CA ASP A 66 -9.79 8.15 -4.47
C ASP A 66 -9.63 8.26 -5.99
N LEU A 67 -9.33 7.13 -6.64
CA LEU A 67 -9.22 7.06 -8.10
C LEU A 67 -10.55 7.38 -8.77
N ALA A 68 -11.65 6.78 -8.33
CA ALA A 68 -12.98 7.03 -8.88
C ALA A 68 -13.42 8.48 -8.68
N THR A 69 -13.15 9.07 -7.51
CA THR A 69 -13.44 10.48 -7.21
C THR A 69 -12.67 11.42 -8.12
N SER A 70 -11.38 11.14 -8.37
CA SER A 70 -10.56 11.93 -9.29
C SER A 70 -11.04 11.82 -10.72
N LEU A 71 -11.38 10.62 -11.19
CA LEU A 71 -11.95 10.42 -12.52
C LEU A 71 -13.31 11.14 -12.68
N GLY A 72 -14.16 11.10 -11.66
CA GLY A 72 -15.42 11.84 -11.64
C GLY A 72 -15.21 13.35 -11.73
N GLY A 73 -14.28 13.90 -10.94
CA GLY A 73 -13.89 15.29 -10.99
C GLY A 73 -13.34 15.71 -12.36
N PHE A 74 -12.46 14.88 -12.93
CA PHE A 74 -11.91 15.10 -14.28
C PHE A 74 -12.99 15.10 -15.36
N THR A 75 -13.90 14.12 -15.31
CA THR A 75 -15.03 14.01 -16.23
C THR A 75 -15.96 15.24 -16.12
N GLY A 76 -16.26 15.67 -14.90
CA GLY A 76 -17.06 16.87 -14.65
C GLY A 76 -16.40 18.14 -15.20
N MET A 77 -15.09 18.29 -14.97
CA MET A 77 -14.31 19.41 -15.49
C MET A 77 -14.35 19.44 -17.03
N TYR A 78 -14.14 18.28 -17.67
CA TYR A 78 -14.15 18.18 -19.13
C TYR A 78 -15.53 18.45 -19.74
N ALA A 79 -16.57 17.87 -19.14
CA ALA A 79 -17.95 18.09 -19.57
C ALA A 79 -18.36 19.55 -19.43
N GLY A 80 -17.98 20.19 -18.31
CA GLY A 80 -18.21 21.62 -18.08
C GLY A 80 -17.50 22.49 -19.10
N ALA A 81 -16.21 22.24 -19.37
CA ALA A 81 -15.44 22.94 -20.38
C ALA A 81 -16.06 22.79 -21.79
N TYR A 82 -16.50 21.58 -22.14
CA TYR A 82 -17.20 21.35 -23.40
C TYR A 82 -18.50 22.16 -23.52
N MET A 83 -19.28 22.22 -22.44
CA MET A 83 -20.52 23.02 -22.42
C MET A 83 -20.24 24.54 -22.61
N VAL A 84 -19.20 25.08 -21.96
CA VAL A 84 -18.77 26.46 -22.11
C VAL A 84 -18.38 26.75 -23.55
N LEU A 85 -17.53 25.89 -24.14
CA LEU A 85 -17.09 26.08 -25.53
C LEU A 85 -18.27 26.03 -26.52
N ARG A 86 -19.20 25.10 -26.35
CA ARG A 86 -20.37 24.97 -27.19
C ARG A 86 -21.35 26.16 -27.03
N GLY A 87 -21.49 26.66 -25.80
CA GLY A 87 -22.30 27.83 -25.54
C GLY A 87 -21.76 29.08 -26.24
N ALA A 88 -20.44 29.30 -26.17
CA ALA A 88 -19.76 30.42 -26.84
C ALA A 88 -19.77 30.28 -28.38
N GLU A 89 -19.60 29.07 -28.90
CA GLU A 89 -19.68 28.77 -30.35
C GLU A 89 -21.09 29.10 -30.89
N TYR A 90 -22.12 28.76 -30.14
CA TYR A 90 -23.51 29.05 -30.53
C TYR A 90 -23.80 30.54 -30.62
N GLU A 91 -23.33 31.34 -29.64
CA GLU A 91 -23.42 32.79 -29.65
C GLU A 91 -22.72 33.40 -30.88
N TYR A 92 -21.54 32.91 -31.22
CA TYR A 92 -20.76 33.35 -32.37
C TYR A 92 -21.46 33.12 -33.72
N TYR A 93 -22.09 31.95 -33.91
CA TYR A 93 -22.73 31.59 -35.19
C TYR A 93 -24.18 32.09 -35.34
N TYR A 94 -24.92 32.18 -34.23
CA TYR A 94 -26.37 32.45 -34.27
C TYR A 94 -26.74 33.78 -33.63
N GLY A 95 -25.80 34.47 -33.01
CA GLY A 95 -26.01 35.79 -32.40
C GLY A 95 -26.90 35.80 -31.14
N GLU A 96 -27.26 34.59 -30.64
CA GLU A 96 -28.08 34.45 -29.44
C GLU A 96 -27.29 33.78 -28.35
N PRO A 97 -27.09 34.43 -27.18
CA PRO A 97 -26.32 33.82 -26.07
C PRO A 97 -27.08 32.64 -25.45
N LYS A 98 -26.39 31.51 -25.28
CA LYS A 98 -26.86 30.39 -24.45
C LYS A 98 -26.31 30.48 -23.03
N ASP A 99 -26.63 31.58 -22.35
CA ASP A 99 -26.12 31.87 -21.00
C ASP A 99 -26.29 30.73 -20.04
N GLY A 100 -27.43 30.04 -20.03
CA GLY A 100 -27.69 28.91 -19.18
C GLY A 100 -26.70 27.74 -19.39
N MET A 101 -26.28 27.49 -20.65
CA MET A 101 -25.32 26.46 -20.98
C MET A 101 -23.91 26.85 -20.52
N VAL A 102 -23.52 28.11 -20.74
CA VAL A 102 -22.20 28.62 -20.30
C VAL A 102 -22.10 28.64 -18.78
N ILE A 103 -23.12 29.15 -18.09
CA ILE A 103 -23.14 29.19 -16.62
C ILE A 103 -23.07 27.78 -16.02
N THR A 104 -23.94 26.88 -16.51
CA THR A 104 -23.95 25.49 -16.02
C THR A 104 -22.62 24.82 -16.28
N GLY A 105 -22.05 25.00 -17.48
CA GLY A 105 -20.74 24.45 -17.84
C GLY A 105 -19.62 25.00 -16.95
N THR A 106 -19.65 26.31 -16.66
CA THR A 106 -18.65 26.94 -15.78
C THR A 106 -18.73 26.37 -14.35
N VAL A 107 -19.95 26.27 -13.80
CA VAL A 107 -20.14 25.69 -12.46
C VAL A 107 -19.67 24.26 -12.40
N LEU A 108 -20.00 23.43 -13.39
CA LEU A 108 -19.59 22.03 -13.46
C LEU A 108 -18.07 21.90 -13.61
N MET A 109 -17.44 22.73 -14.43
CA MET A 109 -15.99 22.76 -14.61
C MET A 109 -15.26 23.11 -13.30
N LEU A 110 -15.70 24.15 -12.61
CA LEU A 110 -15.14 24.61 -11.35
C LEU A 110 -15.33 23.54 -10.23
N ALA A 111 -16.53 22.96 -10.17
CA ALA A 111 -16.80 21.87 -9.21
C ALA A 111 -15.92 20.64 -9.47
N GLY A 112 -15.75 20.23 -10.73
CA GLY A 112 -14.87 19.13 -11.11
C GLY A 112 -13.41 19.41 -10.75
N MET A 113 -12.91 20.62 -11.04
CA MET A 113 -11.56 21.04 -10.68
C MET A 113 -11.36 21.09 -9.15
N GLY A 114 -12.32 21.65 -8.42
CA GLY A 114 -12.29 21.68 -6.95
C GLY A 114 -12.27 20.27 -6.34
N THR A 115 -13.07 19.36 -6.89
CA THR A 115 -13.08 17.95 -6.47
C THR A 115 -11.73 17.28 -6.69
N MET A 116 -11.10 17.48 -7.85
CA MET A 116 -9.77 16.91 -8.14
C MET A 116 -8.71 17.44 -7.19
N LEU A 117 -8.67 18.74 -6.94
CA LEU A 117 -7.68 19.35 -6.04
C LEU A 117 -7.87 18.87 -4.60
N ALA A 118 -9.10 18.87 -4.09
CA ALA A 118 -9.40 18.44 -2.73
C ALA A 118 -9.08 16.96 -2.56
N ASN A 119 -9.49 16.10 -3.50
CA ASN A 119 -9.21 14.68 -3.44
C ASN A 119 -7.71 14.38 -3.59
N GLY A 120 -7.00 15.09 -4.45
CA GLY A 120 -5.55 14.95 -4.61
C GLY A 120 -4.79 15.24 -3.32
N ILE A 121 -5.08 16.37 -2.66
CA ILE A 121 -4.47 16.74 -1.39
C ILE A 121 -4.83 15.71 -0.30
N HIS A 122 -6.10 15.33 -0.21
CA HIS A 122 -6.57 14.32 0.73
C HIS A 122 -5.83 12.98 0.54
N SER A 123 -5.74 12.51 -0.70
CA SER A 123 -5.10 11.23 -1.05
C SER A 123 -3.61 11.21 -0.66
N ILE A 124 -2.85 12.29 -0.91
CA ILE A 124 -1.44 12.41 -0.53
C ILE A 124 -1.28 12.29 0.99
N VAL A 125 -2.06 13.08 1.73
CA VAL A 125 -1.97 13.14 3.20
C VAL A 125 -2.42 11.82 3.83
N ASP A 126 -3.53 11.25 3.37
CA ASP A 126 -4.04 9.97 3.90
C ASP A 126 -3.09 8.82 3.60
N ALA A 127 -2.54 8.75 2.39
CA ALA A 127 -1.57 7.72 2.02
C ALA A 127 -0.31 7.76 2.91
N ALA A 128 0.26 8.95 3.13
CA ALA A 128 1.43 9.12 3.98
C ALA A 128 1.13 8.76 5.46
N LYS A 129 -0.02 9.18 5.99
CA LYS A 129 -0.46 8.83 7.34
C LYS A 129 -0.72 7.33 7.49
N SER A 130 -1.36 6.70 6.50
CA SER A 130 -1.62 5.26 6.48
C SER A 130 -0.34 4.44 6.50
N SER A 131 0.69 4.83 5.73
CA SER A 131 2.01 4.18 5.78
C SER A 131 2.61 4.22 7.19
N ASN A 132 2.54 5.37 7.86
CA ASN A 132 3.04 5.50 9.24
C ASN A 132 2.24 4.62 10.21
N ARG A 133 0.91 4.62 10.10
CA ARG A 133 0.04 3.78 10.92
C ARG A 133 0.37 2.30 10.72
N ILE A 134 0.47 1.83 9.49
CA ILE A 134 0.80 0.43 9.16
C ILE A 134 2.18 0.05 9.72
N ASN A 135 3.16 0.96 9.65
CA ASN A 135 4.47 0.72 10.25
C ASN A 135 4.39 0.55 11.77
N VAL A 136 3.60 1.37 12.45
CA VAL A 136 3.40 1.25 13.90
C VAL A 136 2.67 -0.04 14.26
N GLU A 137 1.59 -0.38 13.53
CA GLU A 137 0.83 -1.62 13.72
C GLU A 137 1.70 -2.86 13.48
N ASN A 138 2.66 -2.79 12.56
CA ASN A 138 3.63 -3.84 12.28
C ASN A 138 4.86 -3.82 13.22
N GLY A 139 4.86 -2.97 14.25
CA GLY A 139 5.93 -2.89 15.24
C GLY A 139 7.17 -2.10 14.80
N PHE A 140 7.12 -1.39 13.66
CA PHE A 140 8.18 -0.47 13.26
C PHE A 140 8.00 0.87 13.99
N VAL A 141 8.48 0.97 15.21
CA VAL A 141 8.46 2.22 15.96
C VAL A 141 9.70 3.02 15.62
N MET A 142 9.53 4.20 15.05
CA MET A 142 10.62 5.15 14.84
C MET A 142 10.38 6.40 15.70
N TYR A 143 11.26 6.62 16.66
CA TYR A 143 11.33 7.89 17.41
C TYR A 143 12.37 8.77 16.75
N GLN A 144 11.95 9.89 16.21
CA GLN A 144 12.84 10.92 15.67
C GLN A 144 13.10 11.94 16.77
N PHE A 145 14.34 11.97 17.27
CA PHE A 145 14.74 12.90 18.34
C PHE A 145 15.12 14.26 17.78
N ASN A 146 15.63 14.30 16.55
CA ASN A 146 16.03 15.52 15.85
C ASN A 146 16.16 15.19 14.36
N ASP A 147 16.28 16.21 13.49
CA ASP A 147 16.41 16.05 12.02
C ASP A 147 17.60 15.14 11.62
N ARG A 148 18.53 14.88 12.52
CA ARG A 148 19.72 14.06 12.31
C ARG A 148 19.74 12.73 13.05
N CYS A 149 18.89 12.55 14.06
CA CYS A 149 18.91 11.35 14.91
C CYS A 149 17.55 10.67 14.91
N ALA A 150 17.48 9.44 14.45
CA ALA A 150 16.31 8.61 14.51
C ALA A 150 16.62 7.26 15.19
N PHE A 151 15.74 6.83 16.10
CA PHE A 151 15.79 5.53 16.74
C PHE A 151 14.67 4.65 16.17
N GLY A 152 15.03 3.50 15.62
CA GLY A 152 14.09 2.52 15.10
C GLY A 152 14.12 1.24 15.92
N MET A 153 12.95 0.73 16.30
CA MET A 153 12.79 -0.60 16.86
C MET A 153 12.05 -1.47 15.83
N GLN A 154 12.58 -2.65 15.58
CA GLN A 154 11.97 -3.63 14.69
C GLN A 154 11.90 -4.97 15.39
N PRO A 155 10.71 -5.58 15.55
CA PRO A 155 10.61 -6.94 16.04
C PRO A 155 11.24 -7.89 15.01
N SER A 156 12.06 -8.82 15.48
CA SER A 156 12.62 -9.89 14.67
C SER A 156 12.20 -11.23 15.26
N ILE A 157 11.65 -12.08 14.41
CA ILE A 157 11.37 -13.46 14.74
C ILE A 157 12.24 -14.30 13.82
N ALA A 158 13.21 -15.00 14.41
CA ALA A 158 14.05 -15.93 13.68
C ALA A 158 13.71 -17.36 14.13
N TYR A 159 13.47 -18.20 13.16
CA TYR A 159 13.28 -19.63 13.36
C TYR A 159 14.54 -20.34 12.87
N GLU A 160 15.37 -20.76 13.81
CA GLU A 160 16.57 -21.50 13.49
C GLU A 160 16.28 -23.01 13.52
N CYS A 161 16.30 -23.64 12.35
CA CYS A 161 16.39 -25.08 12.24
C CYS A 161 17.88 -25.45 12.27
N PRO A 162 18.37 -26.13 13.32
CA PRO A 162 19.76 -26.55 13.35
C PRO A 162 19.99 -27.55 12.21
N GLN A 163 20.73 -27.10 11.19
CA GLN A 163 21.28 -28.00 10.18
C GLN A 163 22.39 -28.83 10.84
N TYR A 164 22.20 -30.14 10.91
CA TYR A 164 23.24 -31.10 11.22
C TYR A 164 23.55 -31.51 12.68
N LEU A 165 22.72 -31.25 13.65
CA LEU A 165 22.92 -31.91 14.94
C LEU A 165 21.71 -32.77 15.35
N GLN A 166 21.91 -34.09 15.33
CA GLN A 166 20.95 -35.07 15.80
C GLN A 166 20.60 -34.78 17.26
N GLY A 167 19.40 -34.28 17.52
CA GLY A 167 18.87 -34.06 18.87
C GLY A 167 18.63 -32.62 19.31
N SER A 168 18.97 -31.60 18.51
CA SER A 168 18.63 -30.23 18.82
C SER A 168 17.18 -29.90 18.43
N LYS A 169 16.44 -29.35 19.39
CA LYS A 169 15.07 -28.91 19.15
C LYS A 169 15.10 -27.60 18.34
N PRO A 170 14.12 -27.40 17.46
CA PRO A 170 13.99 -26.10 16.77
C PRO A 170 13.83 -24.98 17.80
N GLU A 171 14.65 -23.97 17.72
CA GLU A 171 14.57 -22.80 18.60
C GLU A 171 13.88 -21.66 17.87
N LEU A 172 12.82 -21.16 18.50
CA LEU A 172 12.17 -19.92 18.10
C LEU A 172 12.81 -18.79 18.89
N SER A 173 13.61 -17.97 18.23
CA SER A 173 14.15 -16.74 18.83
C SER A 173 13.29 -15.55 18.44
N ALA A 174 12.77 -14.85 19.45
CA ALA A 174 12.12 -13.57 19.29
C ALA A 174 13.03 -12.48 19.85
N GLY A 175 13.34 -11.48 19.05
CA GLY A 175 14.22 -10.40 19.40
C GLY A 175 13.71 -9.06 18.93
N MET A 176 14.40 -8.01 19.35
CA MET A 176 14.19 -6.64 18.83
C MET A 176 15.50 -6.14 18.22
N ASN A 177 15.45 -5.73 16.98
CA ASN A 177 16.56 -5.04 16.34
C ASN A 177 16.43 -3.54 16.57
N PHE A 178 17.50 -2.93 17.07
CA PHE A 178 17.58 -1.49 17.31
C PHE A 178 18.47 -0.87 16.23
N LYS A 179 17.96 0.18 15.56
CA LYS A 179 18.72 0.93 14.57
C LYS A 179 18.80 2.38 15.01
N LEU A 180 20.02 2.86 15.23
CA LEU A 180 20.33 4.29 15.43
C LEU A 180 20.82 4.84 14.10
N THR A 181 20.26 5.95 13.66
CA THR A 181 20.72 6.71 12.49
C THR A 181 21.14 8.07 12.96
N PHE A 182 22.38 8.49 12.64
CA PHE A 182 22.99 9.76 13.00
C PHE A 182 23.16 10.61 11.74
#